data_17bdd51ee6ecedcff406afa9b2156e0b
#
_entry.id   17bdd51ee6ecedcff406afa9b2156e0b
#
_cell.length_a   1.000
_cell.length_b   1.000
_cell.length_c   1.000
_cell.angle_alpha   90.00
_cell.angle_beta   90.00
_cell.angle_gamma   90.00
#
_symmetry.space_group_name_H-M   'P 1'
#
loop_
_entity.id
_entity.type
_entity.pdbx_description
1 polymer ?
#
loop_
_entity_poly.entity_id
_entity_poly.type
_entity_poly.pdbx_seq_one_letter_code
_entity_poly.pdbx_strand_id
1 'polypeptide(L)'
;NSWRTTGEIEDTLKSMSTIGFEQDKAAPYAQPGHFNDPDMLVVGKVGWGDSQHNSRLTPDEQYTHISLWSLLSSPLLIGCDMGKLDKFTLNLLTNDEVIAINQDALGKEARQALKKDTYQVWVKELADGGKAVGIFNTSDKYQTITVKLSDIGAGSYKKVRDVWQQKTLPGNGQVVTTKVAPHGVVLVKVSK
;
A
#
# COMPACT_ATOMS: atom_id res chain seq x y z
N ASN A 1 7.94 5.47 -18.59
CA ASN A 1 8.82 4.36 -18.66
C ASN A 1 8.75 3.49 -17.41
N SER A 2 8.13 2.33 -17.57
CA SER A 2 8.02 1.29 -16.56
C SER A 2 8.40 -0.07 -17.17
N TRP A 3 8.74 -1.03 -16.33
CA TRP A 3 9.01 -2.40 -16.77
C TRP A 3 8.50 -3.39 -15.73
N ARG A 4 8.00 -4.52 -16.22
CA ARG A 4 7.53 -5.63 -15.38
C ARG A 4 8.68 -6.22 -14.58
N THR A 5 8.50 -6.33 -13.28
CA THR A 5 9.46 -6.89 -12.33
C THR A 5 9.10 -8.30 -11.88
N THR A 6 7.90 -8.77 -12.22
CA THR A 6 7.31 -10.01 -11.72
C THR A 6 6.62 -10.82 -12.81
N GLY A 7 6.27 -12.06 -12.52
CA GLY A 7 5.31 -12.84 -13.28
C GLY A 7 3.88 -12.28 -13.17
N GLU A 8 2.92 -12.94 -13.83
CA GLU A 8 1.52 -12.54 -13.87
C GLU A 8 0.88 -12.59 -12.48
N ILE A 9 0.14 -11.55 -12.12
CA ILE A 9 -0.60 -11.49 -10.86
C ILE A 9 -1.93 -12.23 -10.97
N GLU A 10 -2.28 -12.93 -9.89
CA GLU A 10 -3.61 -13.48 -9.67
C GLU A 10 -4.29 -12.73 -8.51
N ASP A 11 -5.61 -12.69 -8.50
CA ASP A 11 -6.41 -12.10 -7.43
C ASP A 11 -6.49 -12.99 -6.19
N THR A 12 -5.35 -13.50 -5.75
CA THR A 12 -5.20 -14.28 -4.52
C THR A 12 -4.23 -13.60 -3.57
N LEU A 13 -4.46 -13.75 -2.25
CA LEU A 13 -3.56 -13.22 -1.23
C LEU A 13 -2.11 -13.67 -1.46
N LYS A 14 -1.91 -14.95 -1.79
CA LYS A 14 -0.58 -15.51 -2.02
C LYS A 14 0.12 -14.82 -3.18
N SER A 15 -0.54 -14.65 -4.33
CA SER A 15 0.04 -13.99 -5.51
C SER A 15 0.35 -12.52 -5.20
N MET A 16 -0.64 -11.77 -4.74
CA MET A 16 -0.52 -10.34 -4.42
C MET A 16 0.59 -10.09 -3.38
N SER A 17 0.62 -10.85 -2.29
CA SER A 17 1.61 -10.64 -1.22
C SER A 17 3.02 -11.05 -1.63
N THR A 18 3.19 -12.14 -2.37
CA THR A 18 4.50 -12.55 -2.88
C THR A 18 5.04 -11.49 -3.84
N ILE A 19 4.24 -11.07 -4.80
CA ILE A 19 4.62 -10.04 -5.78
C ILE A 19 4.96 -8.72 -5.08
N GLY A 20 4.07 -8.21 -4.25
CA GLY A 20 4.19 -6.88 -3.67
C GLY A 20 5.29 -6.78 -2.61
N PHE A 21 5.34 -7.69 -1.65
CA PHE A 21 6.35 -7.63 -0.58
C PHE A 21 7.76 -8.03 -1.02
N GLU A 22 7.94 -8.57 -2.22
CA GLU A 22 9.28 -8.82 -2.76
C GLU A 22 9.88 -7.63 -3.52
N GLN A 23 9.13 -6.54 -3.73
CA GLN A 23 9.61 -5.38 -4.49
C GLN A 23 10.73 -4.58 -3.81
N ASP A 24 10.99 -4.76 -2.51
CA ASP A 24 12.12 -4.10 -1.82
C ASP A 24 13.47 -4.31 -2.55
N LYS A 25 13.62 -5.44 -3.22
CA LYS A 25 14.81 -5.75 -4.02
C LYS A 25 14.93 -4.87 -5.28
N ALA A 26 13.79 -4.47 -5.84
CA ALA A 26 13.72 -3.66 -7.07
C ALA A 26 13.76 -2.15 -6.80
N ALA A 27 13.52 -1.73 -5.56
CA ALA A 27 13.46 -0.31 -5.18
C ALA A 27 14.69 0.53 -5.59
N PRO A 28 15.95 0.02 -5.61
CA PRO A 28 17.10 0.80 -6.09
C PRO A 28 17.03 1.24 -7.56
N TYR A 29 16.17 0.61 -8.35
CA TYR A 29 16.02 0.89 -9.78
C TYR A 29 14.86 1.85 -10.09
N ALA A 30 14.03 2.17 -9.09
CA ALA A 30 12.93 3.13 -9.22
C ALA A 30 13.39 4.56 -8.99
N GLN A 31 13.02 5.44 -9.91
CA GLN A 31 13.25 6.88 -9.83
C GLN A 31 12.29 7.61 -10.80
N PRO A 32 12.19 8.94 -10.75
CA PRO A 32 11.37 9.68 -11.69
C PRO A 32 11.67 9.30 -13.14
N GLY A 33 10.63 8.89 -13.88
CA GLY A 33 10.74 8.39 -15.25
C GLY A 33 11.10 6.90 -15.40
N HIS A 34 11.38 6.21 -14.31
CA HIS A 34 11.71 4.78 -14.29
C HIS A 34 10.99 4.10 -13.13
N PHE A 35 9.93 3.36 -13.42
CA PHE A 35 9.07 2.76 -12.38
C PHE A 35 9.02 1.24 -12.53
N ASN A 36 9.16 0.56 -11.41
CA ASN A 36 8.95 -0.87 -11.30
C ASN A 36 7.46 -1.19 -11.42
N ASP A 37 7.13 -2.17 -12.22
CA ASP A 37 5.75 -2.61 -12.46
C ASP A 37 5.55 -4.02 -11.90
N PRO A 38 4.92 -4.15 -10.71
CA PRO A 38 4.60 -5.45 -10.12
C PRO A 38 3.29 -6.03 -10.64
N ASP A 39 2.82 -5.55 -11.79
CA ASP A 39 1.57 -5.91 -12.43
C ASP A 39 0.34 -5.09 -11.97
N MET A 40 -0.80 -5.33 -12.63
CA MET A 40 -2.03 -4.58 -12.48
C MET A 40 -2.72 -4.75 -11.13
N LEU A 41 -3.70 -3.88 -10.88
CA LEU A 41 -4.57 -3.95 -9.71
C LEU A 41 -5.69 -4.97 -9.94
N VAL A 42 -5.74 -6.00 -9.08
CA VAL A 42 -6.74 -7.07 -9.16
C VAL A 42 -7.83 -6.90 -8.10
N VAL A 43 -8.46 -5.72 -8.09
CA VAL A 43 -9.55 -5.34 -7.18
C VAL A 43 -10.88 -5.25 -7.95
N GLY A 44 -12.01 -5.28 -7.24
CA GLY A 44 -13.33 -5.16 -7.85
C GLY A 44 -13.70 -6.36 -8.74
N LYS A 45 -14.24 -6.12 -9.93
CA LYS A 45 -14.66 -7.16 -10.85
C LYS A 45 -13.58 -7.44 -11.89
N VAL A 46 -12.91 -8.58 -11.79
CA VAL A 46 -11.75 -9.01 -12.59
C VAL A 46 -12.11 -10.14 -13.54
N GLY A 47 -11.18 -10.50 -14.43
CA GLY A 47 -11.38 -11.53 -15.46
C GLY A 47 -12.03 -10.99 -16.74
N TRP A 48 -12.16 -11.86 -17.76
CA TRP A 48 -12.61 -11.49 -19.09
C TRP A 48 -13.75 -12.38 -19.55
N GLY A 49 -14.71 -11.82 -20.26
CA GLY A 49 -15.84 -12.56 -20.82
C GLY A 49 -16.58 -13.37 -19.76
N ASP A 50 -16.78 -14.64 -20.01
CA ASP A 50 -17.50 -15.56 -19.11
C ASP A 50 -16.72 -15.91 -17.83
N SER A 51 -15.41 -15.64 -17.79
CA SER A 51 -14.59 -15.81 -16.58
C SER A 51 -14.62 -14.62 -15.63
N GLN A 52 -15.40 -13.58 -15.93
CA GLN A 52 -15.49 -12.38 -15.10
C GLN A 52 -16.13 -12.70 -13.73
N HIS A 53 -15.44 -12.29 -12.65
CA HIS A 53 -15.88 -12.54 -11.28
C HIS A 53 -15.43 -11.40 -10.34
N ASN A 54 -15.99 -11.34 -9.15
CA ASN A 54 -15.49 -10.43 -8.12
C ASN A 54 -14.11 -10.91 -7.65
N SER A 55 -13.20 -9.98 -7.39
CA SER A 55 -11.89 -10.31 -6.84
C SER A 55 -12.00 -11.24 -5.64
N ARG A 56 -11.18 -12.27 -5.60
CA ARG A 56 -11.10 -13.23 -4.48
C ARG A 56 -10.39 -12.65 -3.27
N LEU A 57 -9.73 -11.49 -3.42
CA LEU A 57 -9.18 -10.74 -2.30
C LEU A 57 -10.31 -10.20 -1.43
N THR A 58 -10.21 -10.41 -0.12
CA THR A 58 -11.11 -9.79 0.85
C THR A 58 -11.00 -8.25 0.80
N PRO A 59 -11.96 -7.50 1.34
CA PRO A 59 -11.86 -6.04 1.40
C PRO A 59 -10.55 -5.54 2.03
N ASP A 60 -10.10 -6.16 3.14
CA ASP A 60 -8.86 -5.78 3.81
C ASP A 60 -7.61 -6.08 2.96
N GLU A 61 -7.62 -7.18 2.22
CA GLU A 61 -6.56 -7.52 1.27
C GLU A 61 -6.53 -6.59 0.06
N GLN A 62 -7.70 -6.10 -0.41
CA GLN A 62 -7.75 -5.09 -1.46
C GLN A 62 -7.20 -3.74 -0.98
N TYR A 63 -7.46 -3.33 0.28
CA TYR A 63 -6.79 -2.18 0.89
C TYR A 63 -5.27 -2.40 0.95
N THR A 64 -4.82 -3.59 1.33
CA THR A 64 -3.40 -3.96 1.35
C THR A 64 -2.78 -3.83 -0.03
N HIS A 65 -3.43 -4.36 -1.06
CA HIS A 65 -2.98 -4.31 -2.44
C HIS A 65 -2.76 -2.86 -2.93
N ILE A 66 -3.79 -2.02 -2.84
CA ILE A 66 -3.70 -0.62 -3.28
C ILE A 66 -2.65 0.15 -2.46
N SER A 67 -2.60 -0.06 -1.13
CA SER A 67 -1.64 0.62 -0.26
C SER A 67 -0.19 0.26 -0.62
N LEU A 68 0.07 -1.02 -0.87
CA LEU A 68 1.41 -1.49 -1.21
C LEU A 68 1.86 -0.96 -2.57
N TRP A 69 1.02 -1.06 -3.62
CA TRP A 69 1.31 -0.49 -4.94
C TRP A 69 1.53 1.03 -4.90
N SER A 70 0.78 1.73 -4.06
CA SER A 70 0.96 3.18 -3.87
C SER A 70 2.28 3.51 -3.16
N LEU A 71 2.64 2.76 -2.15
CA LEU A 71 3.94 2.90 -1.48
C LEU A 71 5.12 2.59 -2.42
N LEU A 72 4.95 1.62 -3.33
CA LEU A 72 5.96 1.23 -4.31
C LEU A 72 6.09 2.23 -5.48
N SER A 73 5.31 3.30 -5.55
CA SER A 73 5.25 4.20 -6.73
C SER A 73 4.98 3.44 -8.03
N SER A 74 4.32 2.30 -7.95
CA SER A 74 4.05 1.44 -9.10
C SER A 74 3.00 2.06 -10.02
N PRO A 75 3.02 1.79 -11.32
CA PRO A 75 1.91 2.10 -12.19
C PRO A 75 0.62 1.48 -11.63
N LEU A 76 -0.42 2.29 -11.41
CA LEU A 76 -1.72 1.81 -10.94
C LEU A 76 -2.58 1.37 -12.15
N LEU A 77 -2.16 0.28 -12.81
CA LEU A 77 -2.85 -0.28 -13.96
C LEU A 77 -4.13 -0.97 -13.50
N ILE A 78 -5.28 -0.47 -13.92
CA ILE A 78 -6.58 -0.98 -13.49
C ILE A 78 -6.91 -2.27 -14.24
N GLY A 79 -6.96 -3.40 -13.52
CA GLY A 79 -7.27 -4.73 -14.05
C GLY A 79 -8.75 -5.15 -13.88
N CYS A 80 -9.63 -4.23 -13.46
CA CYS A 80 -11.06 -4.52 -13.30
C CYS A 80 -11.93 -3.90 -14.39
N ASP A 81 -13.16 -4.39 -14.50
CA ASP A 81 -14.18 -3.84 -15.41
C ASP A 81 -14.67 -2.48 -14.89
N MET A 82 -14.19 -1.41 -15.52
CA MET A 82 -14.54 -0.02 -15.20
C MET A 82 -16.04 0.28 -15.39
N GLY A 83 -16.73 -0.48 -16.22
CA GLY A 83 -18.18 -0.34 -16.43
C GLY A 83 -19.03 -0.97 -15.32
N LYS A 84 -18.40 -1.72 -14.41
CA LYS A 84 -19.07 -2.47 -13.34
C LYS A 84 -18.50 -2.17 -11.95
N LEU A 85 -17.97 -0.97 -11.76
CA LEU A 85 -17.46 -0.55 -10.45
C LEU A 85 -18.60 -0.44 -9.44
N ASP A 86 -18.46 -1.15 -8.33
CA ASP A 86 -19.28 -0.91 -7.15
C ASP A 86 -18.72 0.27 -6.34
N LYS A 87 -19.49 0.71 -5.36
CA LYS A 87 -19.12 1.86 -4.53
C LYS A 87 -17.82 1.63 -3.73
N PHE A 88 -17.58 0.39 -3.30
CA PHE A 88 -16.36 0.03 -2.56
C PHE A 88 -15.13 0.14 -3.47
N THR A 89 -15.16 -0.49 -4.63
CA THR A 89 -14.07 -0.45 -5.62
C THR A 89 -13.80 0.97 -6.11
N LEU A 90 -14.86 1.75 -6.37
CA LEU A 90 -14.71 3.15 -6.73
C LEU A 90 -13.97 3.94 -5.64
N ASN A 91 -14.35 3.78 -4.37
CA ASN A 91 -13.68 4.47 -3.26
C ASN A 91 -12.21 4.03 -3.11
N LEU A 92 -11.88 2.75 -3.36
CA LEU A 92 -10.50 2.29 -3.36
C LEU A 92 -9.65 2.99 -4.44
N LEU A 93 -10.20 3.10 -5.65
CA LEU A 93 -9.48 3.62 -6.82
C LEU A 93 -9.44 5.15 -6.88
N THR A 94 -10.25 5.85 -6.10
CA THR A 94 -10.38 7.32 -6.17
C THR A 94 -10.00 8.05 -4.87
N ASN A 95 -9.39 7.36 -3.89
CA ASN A 95 -8.88 8.05 -2.70
C ASN A 95 -7.68 8.94 -3.08
N ASP A 96 -7.88 10.24 -3.07
CA ASP A 96 -6.91 11.25 -3.49
C ASP A 96 -5.64 11.26 -2.62
N GLU A 97 -5.74 11.00 -1.31
CA GLU A 97 -4.59 10.96 -0.43
C GLU A 97 -3.70 9.72 -0.68
N VAL A 98 -4.30 8.59 -1.02
CA VAL A 98 -3.56 7.36 -1.40
C VAL A 98 -2.91 7.53 -2.77
N ILE A 99 -3.64 8.11 -3.73
CA ILE A 99 -3.10 8.43 -5.06
C ILE A 99 -1.94 9.43 -4.95
N ALA A 100 -2.05 10.44 -4.09
CA ALA A 100 -0.98 11.41 -3.86
C ALA A 100 0.31 10.76 -3.30
N ILE A 101 0.20 9.70 -2.49
CA ILE A 101 1.35 8.90 -2.05
C ILE A 101 1.99 8.18 -3.24
N ASN A 102 1.19 7.57 -4.13
CA ASN A 102 1.70 6.91 -5.32
C ASN A 102 2.45 7.88 -6.24
N GLN A 103 1.85 9.04 -6.49
CA GLN A 103 2.31 10.04 -7.46
C GLN A 103 3.23 11.10 -6.85
N ASP A 104 3.82 10.81 -5.69
CA ASP A 104 4.76 11.74 -5.05
C ASP A 104 5.94 12.06 -5.96
N ALA A 105 6.30 13.35 -6.02
CA ALA A 105 7.28 13.89 -6.97
C ALA A 105 8.71 13.32 -6.82
N LEU A 106 9.06 12.75 -5.67
CA LEU A 106 10.36 12.05 -5.52
C LEU A 106 10.42 10.78 -6.37
N GLY A 107 9.28 10.16 -6.73
CA GLY A 107 9.23 8.90 -7.48
C GLY A 107 9.94 7.74 -6.78
N LYS A 108 10.25 7.87 -5.49
CA LYS A 108 10.95 6.84 -4.70
C LYS A 108 9.98 5.78 -4.23
N GLU A 109 10.37 4.53 -4.33
CA GLU A 109 9.66 3.42 -3.71
C GLU A 109 9.85 3.39 -2.19
N ALA A 110 8.85 2.87 -1.49
CA ALA A 110 8.99 2.49 -0.09
C ALA A 110 10.03 1.39 0.10
N ARG A 111 10.64 1.37 1.28
CA ARG A 111 11.52 0.30 1.73
C ARG A 111 10.91 -0.42 2.92
N GLN A 112 11.19 -1.72 3.03
CA GLN A 112 10.82 -2.50 4.20
C GLN A 112 11.67 -2.08 5.40
N ALA A 113 11.10 -1.25 6.29
CA ALA A 113 11.79 -0.73 7.46
C ALA A 113 11.80 -1.71 8.65
N LEU A 114 10.75 -2.54 8.76
CA LEU A 114 10.63 -3.53 9.82
C LEU A 114 9.91 -4.78 9.31
N LYS A 115 10.43 -5.94 9.67
CA LYS A 115 9.79 -7.24 9.43
C LYS A 115 9.76 -8.05 10.72
N LYS A 116 8.59 -8.51 11.11
CA LYS A 116 8.32 -9.45 12.20
C LYS A 116 7.55 -10.64 11.65
N ASP A 117 7.40 -11.68 12.43
CA ASP A 117 6.74 -12.91 11.99
C ASP A 117 5.29 -12.68 11.52
N THR A 118 4.62 -11.69 12.11
CA THR A 118 3.17 -11.45 11.92
C THR A 118 2.84 -10.09 11.33
N TYR A 119 3.82 -9.23 11.10
CA TYR A 119 3.59 -7.92 10.47
C TYR A 119 4.84 -7.34 9.82
N GLN A 120 4.63 -6.42 8.90
CA GLN A 120 5.69 -5.66 8.22
C GLN A 120 5.37 -4.17 8.27
N VAL A 121 6.42 -3.34 8.29
CA VAL A 121 6.30 -1.89 8.18
C VAL A 121 7.13 -1.41 6.99
N TRP A 122 6.49 -0.69 6.09
CA TRP A 122 7.09 -0.11 4.92
C TRP A 122 7.06 1.40 4.98
N VAL A 123 8.14 2.06 4.58
CA VAL A 123 8.30 3.52 4.68
C VAL A 123 8.72 4.10 3.35
N LYS A 124 7.96 5.09 2.87
CA LYS A 124 8.24 5.89 1.67
C LYS A 124 8.55 7.32 2.07
N GLU A 125 9.64 7.86 1.53
CA GLU A 125 9.94 9.28 1.63
C GLU A 125 9.05 10.08 0.68
N LEU A 126 8.59 11.26 1.11
CA LEU A 126 7.74 12.15 0.34
C LEU A 126 8.43 13.49 0.07
N ALA A 127 8.10 14.12 -1.05
CA ALA A 127 8.69 15.37 -1.50
C ALA A 127 8.50 16.54 -0.52
N ASP A 128 7.42 16.54 0.26
CA ASP A 128 7.15 17.54 1.29
C ASP A 128 7.96 17.35 2.59
N GLY A 129 8.88 16.37 2.60
CA GLY A 129 9.69 16.01 3.76
C GLY A 129 8.94 15.16 4.78
N GLY A 130 7.69 14.77 4.51
CA GLY A 130 6.93 13.77 5.25
C GLY A 130 7.33 12.34 4.86
N LYS A 131 6.65 11.37 5.46
CA LYS A 131 6.77 9.97 5.09
C LYS A 131 5.39 9.31 5.01
N ALA A 132 5.22 8.39 4.08
CA ALA A 132 4.10 7.45 4.11
C ALA A 132 4.58 6.15 4.76
N VAL A 133 3.76 5.61 5.67
CA VAL A 133 4.07 4.41 6.45
C VAL A 133 2.93 3.43 6.33
N GLY A 134 3.20 2.27 5.74
CA GLY A 134 2.27 1.14 5.70
C GLY A 134 2.57 0.15 6.82
N ILE A 135 1.59 -0.14 7.65
CA ILE A 135 1.64 -1.13 8.74
C ILE A 135 0.78 -2.31 8.30
N PHE A 136 1.40 -3.37 7.83
CA PHE A 136 0.75 -4.54 7.24
C PHE A 136 0.71 -5.69 8.23
N ASN A 137 -0.48 -6.17 8.55
CA ASN A 137 -0.65 -7.43 9.29
C ASN A 137 -0.55 -8.60 8.31
N THR A 138 0.41 -9.50 8.52
CA THR A 138 0.63 -10.67 7.66
C THR A 138 0.07 -11.96 8.26
N SER A 139 -0.74 -11.86 9.31
CA SER A 139 -1.35 -13.01 9.99
C SER A 139 -2.85 -13.12 9.77
N ASP A 140 -3.40 -14.29 10.06
CA ASP A 140 -4.84 -14.61 9.95
C ASP A 140 -5.70 -14.07 11.12
N LYS A 141 -5.14 -13.22 11.99
CA LYS A 141 -5.83 -12.68 13.18
C LYS A 141 -5.69 -11.17 13.27
N TYR A 142 -6.69 -10.53 13.87
CA TYR A 142 -6.55 -9.12 14.26
C TYR A 142 -5.34 -8.93 15.17
N GLN A 143 -4.54 -7.90 14.89
CA GLN A 143 -3.40 -7.54 15.72
C GLN A 143 -3.44 -6.07 16.13
N THR A 144 -3.07 -5.81 17.38
CA THR A 144 -2.72 -4.45 17.82
C THR A 144 -1.22 -4.29 17.63
N ILE A 145 -0.84 -3.47 16.66
CA ILE A 145 0.56 -3.24 16.28
C ILE A 145 0.96 -1.85 16.79
N THR A 146 2.09 -1.80 17.47
CA THR A 146 2.69 -0.55 17.95
C THR A 146 4.03 -0.33 17.25
N VAL A 147 4.15 0.79 16.56
CA VAL A 147 5.36 1.19 15.84
C VAL A 147 5.89 2.49 16.44
N LYS A 148 7.13 2.48 16.93
CA LYS A 148 7.84 3.71 17.27
C LYS A 148 8.39 4.32 16.00
N LEU A 149 8.05 5.57 15.72
CA LEU A 149 8.46 6.23 14.48
C LEU A 149 9.98 6.43 14.40
N SER A 150 10.68 6.53 15.55
CA SER A 150 12.15 6.52 15.60
C SER A 150 12.77 5.26 15.00
N ASP A 151 12.14 4.10 15.23
CA ASP A 151 12.68 2.80 14.81
C ASP A 151 12.61 2.60 13.28
N ILE A 152 11.80 3.43 12.62
CA ILE A 152 11.60 3.43 11.16
C ILE A 152 12.11 4.73 10.50
N GLY A 153 13.01 5.45 11.19
CA GLY A 153 13.59 6.70 10.67
C GLY A 153 12.60 7.87 10.55
N ALA A 154 11.52 7.86 11.34
CA ALA A 154 10.46 8.87 11.31
C ALA A 154 10.25 9.57 12.67
N GLY A 155 11.30 9.70 13.48
CA GLY A 155 11.20 10.15 14.88
C GLY A 155 10.92 11.64 15.13
N SER A 156 10.95 12.49 14.09
CA SER A 156 10.83 13.95 14.26
C SER A 156 9.48 14.52 13.83
N TYR A 157 8.50 13.67 13.54
CA TYR A 157 7.20 14.09 13.04
C TYR A 157 6.19 14.31 14.19
N LYS A 158 5.25 15.23 13.98
CA LYS A 158 4.26 15.64 15.00
C LYS A 158 2.84 15.24 14.65
N LYS A 159 2.55 15.07 13.36
CA LYS A 159 1.21 14.77 12.86
C LYS A 159 1.19 13.41 12.20
N VAL A 160 0.22 12.59 12.55
CA VAL A 160 -0.06 11.29 11.94
C VAL A 160 -1.47 11.33 11.35
N ARG A 161 -1.59 11.06 10.07
CA ARG A 161 -2.87 11.03 9.36
C ARG A 161 -3.12 9.66 8.76
N ASP A 162 -4.21 9.02 9.11
CA ASP A 162 -4.71 7.84 8.41
C ASP A 162 -5.28 8.30 7.06
N VAL A 163 -4.68 7.88 5.97
CA VAL A 163 -5.03 8.37 4.64
C VAL A 163 -6.25 7.67 4.05
N TRP A 164 -6.54 6.44 4.47
CA TRP A 164 -7.77 5.76 4.06
C TRP A 164 -8.99 6.35 4.74
N GLN A 165 -8.90 6.66 6.02
CA GLN A 165 -9.97 7.32 6.77
C GLN A 165 -9.99 8.84 6.59
N GLN A 166 -8.96 9.41 5.95
CA GLN A 166 -8.75 10.85 5.79
C GLN A 166 -8.85 11.60 7.13
N LYS A 167 -8.29 11.00 8.19
CA LYS A 167 -8.43 11.46 9.56
C LYS A 167 -7.07 11.59 10.24
N THR A 168 -6.86 12.71 10.93
CA THR A 168 -5.69 12.85 11.82
C THR A 168 -5.88 12.00 13.06
N LEU A 169 -4.89 11.14 13.34
CA LEU A 169 -4.88 10.30 14.52
C LEU A 169 -4.41 11.10 15.74
N PRO A 170 -4.98 10.82 16.92
CA PRO A 170 -4.50 11.44 18.16
C PRO A 170 -3.10 10.91 18.51
N GLY A 171 -2.31 11.72 19.20
CA GLY A 171 -0.97 11.34 19.68
C GLY A 171 0.07 12.44 19.49
N ASN A 172 1.27 12.16 19.95
CA ASN A 172 2.41 13.09 19.89
C ASN A 172 3.32 12.89 18.66
N GLY A 173 2.90 12.06 17.71
CA GLY A 173 3.69 11.76 16.51
C GLY A 173 4.97 10.93 16.76
N GLN A 174 5.10 10.28 17.90
CA GLN A 174 6.26 9.43 18.22
C GLN A 174 5.96 7.92 18.07
N VAL A 175 4.72 7.56 18.35
CA VAL A 175 4.26 6.17 18.34
C VAL A 175 2.93 6.08 17.62
N VAL A 176 2.78 5.10 16.76
CA VAL A 176 1.52 4.71 16.14
C VAL A 176 1.10 3.36 16.71
N THR A 177 -0.03 3.34 17.41
CA THR A 177 -0.67 2.10 17.87
C THR A 177 -1.99 1.94 17.15
N THR A 178 -2.16 0.83 16.46
CA THR A 178 -3.35 0.59 15.65
C THR A 178 -3.77 -0.87 15.66
N LYS A 179 -5.08 -1.11 15.54
CA LYS A 179 -5.64 -2.45 15.34
C LYS A 179 -5.76 -2.69 13.84
N VAL A 180 -5.08 -3.73 13.35
CA VAL A 180 -5.04 -4.10 11.93
C VAL A 180 -5.75 -5.44 11.72
N ALA A 181 -6.65 -5.48 10.76
CA ALA A 181 -7.37 -6.69 10.36
C ALA A 181 -6.43 -7.79 9.83
N PRO A 182 -6.86 -9.05 9.78
CA PRO A 182 -6.13 -10.12 9.10
C PRO A 182 -5.77 -9.70 7.67
N HIS A 183 -4.52 -9.85 7.28
CA HIS A 183 -3.98 -9.47 5.97
C HIS A 183 -4.25 -8.01 5.54
N GLY A 184 -4.70 -7.18 6.48
CA GLY A 184 -5.02 -5.78 6.27
C GLY A 184 -3.84 -4.85 6.46
N VAL A 185 -4.09 -3.56 6.25
CA VAL A 185 -3.11 -2.48 6.39
C VAL A 185 -3.71 -1.28 7.10
N VAL A 186 -2.86 -0.55 7.81
CA VAL A 186 -3.09 0.86 8.14
C VAL A 186 -2.03 1.68 7.44
N LEU A 187 -2.46 2.58 6.57
CA LEU A 187 -1.59 3.47 5.81
C LEU A 187 -1.69 4.88 6.39
N VAL A 188 -0.57 5.38 6.91
CA VAL A 188 -0.52 6.72 7.49
C VAL A 188 0.50 7.61 6.79
N LYS A 189 0.19 8.89 6.73
CA LYS A 189 1.15 9.95 6.40
C LYS A 189 1.62 10.61 7.69
N VAL A 190 2.94 10.70 7.89
CA VAL A 190 3.56 11.44 9.00
C VAL A 190 4.21 12.71 8.48
N SER A 191 3.98 13.83 9.17
CA SER A 191 4.47 15.14 8.78
C SER A 191 4.89 15.98 9.99
N LYS A 192 5.71 17.03 9.74
CA LYS A 192 6.18 17.98 10.75
C LYS A 192 5.08 18.88 11.28
#